data_f9352b774b3d0bf40f69f418c6cf0409
#
_entry.id   f9352b774b3d0bf40f69f418c6cf0409
#
_cell.length_a   1.000
_cell.length_b   1.000
_cell.length_c   1.000
_cell.angle_alpha   90.00
_cell.angle_beta   90.00
_cell.angle_gamma   90.00
#
_symmetry.space_group_name_H-M   'P 1'
#
loop_
_entity.id
_entity.type
_entity.pdbx_description
1 polymer ?
#
loop_
_entity_poly.entity_id
_entity_poly.type
_entity_poly.pdbx_seq_one_letter_code
_entity_poly.pdbx_strand_id
1 'polypeptide(L)'
;MKNEVNRAQRAKKTCIFLTGATGTMGYAGMMEILRYPDQYELRILARPSQKNKELLAPLNLQHSTLNIIWGDLTKYEDVLKGVTGADIVLHVGGMVSPQADYRPKATRRTNITAAENVTKAVLAQPEDHQPKVVYIGSVAQMGDRREPLHWGRAGDPICVSAYDHYGLTKAQAERIITDSGIKTWASLRQSGILYPAILKNYDPIMFHVPIRGVLEWATVEDSGRLLERVCRPEVPAEFWNNYYNIGSGAEYRLSNYEFECLLLDAIGCPKPEQIFNANWFTTRNFHGMWYIDGDKLENYLHFRANVPVKEYFARMAKAPSLPAGIKFAAKTHIAKLFPHCVKLAMRFMANSKEHGTQWWIKHNIEPRIHAYYGSLEEYKAIPDWKHFDVSHNSETPVLLDHGYDESKDVDSLTDAELNKAAAFRGGKYLGNDTWQCAQGHTFKASRRLILLGGHWCPDCFPMPWAWDREAKRNPFFAQLWAPLHDPSEDNVYGPEIFDGWEK
;
A
#
# COMPACT_ATOMS: atom_id res chain seq x y z
N MET A 1 48.60 9.09 28.45
CA MET A 1 47.43 9.78 29.05
C MET A 1 46.61 10.68 28.13
N LYS A 2 47.06 11.16 26.97
CA LYS A 2 46.19 11.92 26.02
C LYS A 2 45.51 11.06 24.96
N ASN A 3 45.86 9.77 24.78
CA ASN A 3 45.27 8.86 23.79
C ASN A 3 44.20 7.93 24.36
N GLU A 4 43.96 7.92 25.66
CA GLU A 4 42.92 7.08 26.30
C GLU A 4 41.63 7.84 26.53
N VAL A 5 41.64 9.20 26.53
CA VAL A 5 40.42 10.02 26.68
C VAL A 5 39.59 10.08 25.39
N ASN A 6 40.17 9.76 24.23
CA ASN A 6 39.44 9.75 22.92
C ASN A 6 38.75 8.42 22.56
N ARG A 7 38.77 7.42 23.43
CA ARG A 7 38.01 6.15 23.28
C ARG A 7 36.67 6.17 24.01
N ALA A 8 36.43 7.16 24.86
CA ALA A 8 35.17 7.34 25.58
C ALA A 8 34.18 8.15 24.74
N GLN A 9 33.09 7.50 24.37
CA GLN A 9 31.88 8.07 23.74
C GLN A 9 31.89 8.20 22.19
N ARG A 10 32.15 7.14 21.45
CA ARG A 10 31.37 6.95 20.24
C ARG A 10 29.95 6.65 20.67
N ALA A 11 29.00 7.56 20.41
CA ALA A 11 27.59 7.32 20.65
C ALA A 11 27.24 5.95 20.02
N LYS A 12 26.53 5.10 20.76
CA LYS A 12 26.09 3.79 20.27
C LYS A 12 25.28 4.02 19.00
N LYS A 13 25.67 3.41 17.88
CA LYS A 13 24.90 3.50 16.64
C LYS A 13 23.54 2.81 16.81
N THR A 14 22.51 3.39 16.20
CA THR A 14 21.19 2.75 16.13
C THR A 14 21.26 1.54 15.21
N CYS A 15 20.92 0.36 15.72
CA CYS A 15 20.85 -0.87 14.95
C CYS A 15 19.48 -1.03 14.30
N ILE A 16 19.43 -0.99 12.98
CA ILE A 16 18.20 -1.10 12.19
C ILE A 16 18.14 -2.49 11.56
N PHE A 17 17.03 -3.21 11.74
CA PHE A 17 16.73 -4.42 10.99
C PHE A 17 15.71 -4.11 9.89
N LEU A 18 16.12 -4.22 8.64
CA LEU A 18 15.29 -3.96 7.47
C LEU A 18 14.96 -5.26 6.74
N THR A 19 13.67 -5.54 6.57
CA THR A 19 13.18 -6.59 5.69
C THR A 19 12.81 -6.00 4.33
N GLY A 20 12.92 -6.79 3.25
CA GLY A 20 12.55 -6.32 1.91
C GLY A 20 13.57 -5.39 1.24
N ALA A 21 14.80 -5.35 1.71
CA ALA A 21 15.89 -4.50 1.20
C ALA A 21 16.21 -4.67 -0.30
N THR A 22 15.77 -5.75 -0.94
CA THR A 22 15.95 -6.00 -2.38
C THR A 22 14.75 -5.60 -3.24
N GLY A 23 13.66 -5.12 -2.62
CA GLY A 23 12.49 -4.55 -3.28
C GLY A 23 12.64 -3.05 -3.54
N THR A 24 11.71 -2.46 -4.29
CA THR A 24 11.77 -1.05 -4.73
C THR A 24 11.93 -0.07 -3.55
N MET A 25 11.00 -0.07 -2.60
CA MET A 25 11.05 0.81 -1.43
C MET A 25 12.20 0.46 -0.47
N GLY A 26 12.34 -0.83 -0.16
CA GLY A 26 13.37 -1.28 0.78
C GLY A 26 14.80 -1.03 0.29
N TYR A 27 15.03 -1.15 -1.03
CA TYR A 27 16.32 -0.81 -1.62
C TYR A 27 16.62 0.69 -1.51
N ALA A 28 15.65 1.54 -1.81
CA ALA A 28 15.81 2.98 -1.68
C ALA A 28 16.07 3.38 -0.21
N GLY A 29 15.33 2.79 0.74
CA GLY A 29 15.56 3.00 2.17
C GLY A 29 16.91 2.50 2.65
N MET A 30 17.34 1.31 2.20
CA MET A 30 18.68 0.79 2.48
C MET A 30 19.76 1.78 2.02
N MET A 31 19.67 2.26 0.78
CA MET A 31 20.63 3.21 0.24
C MET A 31 20.65 4.55 0.99
N GLU A 32 19.48 5.01 1.45
CA GLU A 32 19.39 6.25 2.23
C GLU A 32 19.99 6.08 3.63
N ILE A 33 19.73 4.97 4.34
CA ILE A 33 20.28 4.66 5.66
C ILE A 33 21.82 4.53 5.57
N LEU A 34 22.36 3.88 4.53
CA LEU A 34 23.80 3.70 4.33
C LEU A 34 24.57 5.00 4.09
N ARG A 35 23.88 6.13 3.84
CA ARG A 35 24.52 7.46 3.76
C ARG A 35 24.98 8.00 5.13
N TYR A 36 24.51 7.39 6.22
CA TYR A 36 24.78 7.81 7.59
C TYR A 36 25.52 6.72 8.40
N PRO A 37 26.72 6.28 7.96
CA PRO A 37 27.44 5.15 8.57
C PRO A 37 27.89 5.42 10.01
N ASP A 38 27.96 6.67 10.45
CA ASP A 38 28.31 7.02 11.82
C ASP A 38 27.12 6.95 12.78
N GLN A 39 25.88 6.97 12.25
CA GLN A 39 24.64 6.95 13.04
C GLN A 39 24.04 5.54 13.09
N TYR A 40 24.17 4.76 12.03
CA TYR A 40 23.45 3.50 11.87
C TYR A 40 24.33 2.28 11.65
N GLU A 41 23.89 1.15 12.21
CA GLU A 41 24.22 -0.19 11.76
C GLU A 41 22.98 -0.80 11.09
N LEU A 42 23.12 -1.29 9.87
CA LEU A 42 22.02 -1.83 9.10
C LEU A 42 22.15 -3.35 8.94
N ARG A 43 21.17 -4.07 9.42
CA ARG A 43 20.97 -5.51 9.16
C ARG A 43 19.86 -5.67 8.15
N ILE A 44 20.07 -6.50 7.14
CA ILE A 44 19.02 -6.83 6.17
C ILE A 44 18.81 -8.33 6.10
N LEU A 45 17.56 -8.75 5.92
CA LEU A 45 17.23 -10.14 5.61
C LEU A 45 16.95 -10.28 4.12
N ALA A 46 17.74 -11.11 3.43
CA ALA A 46 17.63 -11.31 2.00
C ALA A 46 17.65 -12.81 1.63
N ARG A 47 16.78 -13.22 0.70
CA ARG A 47 16.80 -14.59 0.17
C ARG A 47 18.11 -14.85 -0.58
N PRO A 48 18.75 -16.02 -0.41
CA PRO A 48 20.05 -16.34 -1.00
C PRO A 48 19.98 -16.70 -2.51
N SER A 49 19.18 -15.92 -3.28
CA SER A 49 19.12 -16.07 -4.74
C SER A 49 20.34 -15.45 -5.41
N GLN A 50 20.71 -15.96 -6.60
CA GLN A 50 21.83 -15.42 -7.37
C GLN A 50 21.65 -13.92 -7.64
N LYS A 51 20.44 -13.51 -8.06
CA LYS A 51 20.09 -12.11 -8.28
C LYS A 51 20.36 -11.22 -7.05
N ASN A 52 19.96 -11.69 -5.85
CA ASN A 52 20.18 -10.92 -4.63
C ASN A 52 21.65 -10.86 -4.23
N LYS A 53 22.39 -11.96 -4.43
CA LYS A 53 23.85 -11.97 -4.18
C LYS A 53 24.58 -10.98 -5.08
N GLU A 54 24.27 -10.96 -6.37
CA GLU A 54 24.84 -10.01 -7.33
C GLU A 54 24.50 -8.56 -6.99
N LEU A 55 23.27 -8.29 -6.57
CA LEU A 55 22.82 -6.95 -6.16
C LEU A 55 23.54 -6.45 -4.91
N LEU A 56 23.71 -7.32 -3.91
CA LEU A 56 24.14 -6.92 -2.57
C LEU A 56 25.67 -7.04 -2.37
N ALA A 57 26.37 -7.87 -3.13
CA ALA A 57 27.81 -8.09 -2.96
C ALA A 57 28.63 -6.79 -3.09
N PRO A 58 28.43 -5.92 -4.10
CA PRO A 58 29.15 -4.66 -4.18
C PRO A 58 28.90 -3.74 -2.99
N LEU A 59 27.64 -3.68 -2.51
CA LEU A 59 27.25 -2.84 -1.38
C LEU A 59 27.89 -3.32 -0.07
N ASN A 60 27.95 -4.63 0.14
CA ASN A 60 28.58 -5.21 1.32
C ASN A 60 30.09 -4.96 1.39
N LEU A 61 30.74 -4.82 0.24
CA LEU A 61 32.16 -4.44 0.18
C LEU A 61 32.38 -2.94 0.43
N GLN A 62 31.43 -2.10 0.05
CA GLN A 62 31.52 -0.65 0.16
C GLN A 62 31.11 -0.11 1.52
N HIS A 63 30.20 -0.80 2.22
CA HIS A 63 29.57 -0.33 3.45
C HIS A 63 29.82 -1.28 4.63
N SER A 64 30.80 -0.96 5.46
CA SER A 64 31.17 -1.76 6.65
C SER A 64 30.07 -1.85 7.72
N THR A 65 29.07 -0.98 7.65
CA THR A 65 27.91 -0.98 8.56
C THR A 65 26.74 -1.83 8.05
N LEU A 66 26.84 -2.41 6.84
CA LEU A 66 25.85 -3.31 6.28
C LEU A 66 26.15 -4.76 6.70
N ASN A 67 25.16 -5.40 7.32
CA ASN A 67 25.18 -6.82 7.67
C ASN A 67 24.06 -7.55 6.94
N ILE A 68 24.39 -8.55 6.12
CA ILE A 68 23.43 -9.32 5.34
C ILE A 68 23.17 -10.67 6.00
N ILE A 69 21.93 -10.87 6.43
CA ILE A 69 21.41 -12.15 6.90
C ILE A 69 20.76 -12.85 5.71
N TRP A 70 21.39 -13.95 5.25
CA TRP A 70 20.82 -14.78 4.19
C TRP A 70 19.77 -15.72 4.78
N GLY A 71 18.50 -15.53 4.40
CA GLY A 71 17.39 -16.29 4.97
C GLY A 71 16.04 -15.96 4.33
N ASP A 72 14.96 -16.40 4.98
CA ASP A 72 13.59 -16.24 4.50
C ASP A 72 12.68 -15.69 5.61
N LEU A 73 11.84 -14.70 5.26
CA LEU A 73 10.86 -14.09 6.18
C LEU A 73 9.85 -15.10 6.75
N THR A 74 9.60 -16.19 6.04
CA THR A 74 8.71 -17.27 6.50
C THR A 74 9.35 -18.21 7.51
N LYS A 75 10.64 -18.01 7.81
CA LYS A 75 11.39 -18.78 8.80
C LYS A 75 11.66 -17.94 10.04
N TYR A 76 11.05 -18.31 11.15
CA TYR A 76 11.16 -17.58 12.41
C TYR A 76 12.60 -17.34 12.84
N GLU A 77 13.46 -18.36 12.78
CA GLU A 77 14.86 -18.28 13.22
C GLU A 77 15.68 -17.26 12.42
N ASP A 78 15.38 -17.09 11.13
CA ASP A 78 16.06 -16.10 10.29
C ASP A 78 15.61 -14.67 10.66
N VAL A 79 14.34 -14.49 10.95
CA VAL A 79 13.79 -13.20 11.42
C VAL A 79 14.32 -12.87 12.82
N LEU A 80 14.35 -13.85 13.73
CA LEU A 80 14.86 -13.68 15.10
C LEU A 80 16.31 -13.20 15.11
N LYS A 81 17.19 -13.75 14.24
CA LYS A 81 18.57 -13.27 14.08
C LYS A 81 18.66 -11.79 13.74
N GLY A 82 17.75 -11.31 12.91
CA GLY A 82 17.69 -9.89 12.52
C GLY A 82 17.20 -8.98 13.64
N VAL A 83 16.17 -9.43 14.34
CA VAL A 83 15.50 -8.66 15.42
C VAL A 83 16.33 -8.60 16.68
N THR A 84 17.07 -9.69 17.03
CA THR A 84 17.83 -9.74 18.28
C THR A 84 18.86 -8.61 18.38
N GLY A 85 18.67 -7.73 19.36
CA GLY A 85 19.54 -6.56 19.61
C GLY A 85 19.39 -5.45 18.56
N ALA A 86 18.33 -5.44 17.73
CA ALA A 86 17.96 -4.30 16.94
C ALA A 86 17.26 -3.23 17.81
N ASP A 87 17.46 -1.97 17.51
CA ASP A 87 16.76 -0.85 18.14
C ASP A 87 15.45 -0.52 17.36
N ILE A 88 15.45 -0.76 16.04
CA ILE A 88 14.30 -0.51 15.15
C ILE A 88 14.18 -1.65 14.14
N VAL A 89 12.95 -2.09 13.90
CA VAL A 89 12.57 -3.04 12.83
C VAL A 89 11.76 -2.31 11.77
N LEU A 90 12.28 -2.24 10.54
CA LEU A 90 11.57 -1.75 9.36
C LEU A 90 11.01 -2.94 8.58
N HIS A 91 9.74 -3.26 8.77
CA HIS A 91 9.10 -4.38 8.07
C HIS A 91 8.47 -3.93 6.75
N VAL A 92 9.29 -3.91 5.70
CA VAL A 92 8.92 -3.52 4.32
C VAL A 92 8.65 -4.74 3.44
N GLY A 93 9.24 -5.89 3.82
CA GLY A 93 9.23 -7.11 3.02
C GLY A 93 7.85 -7.77 2.89
N GLY A 94 7.53 -8.20 1.68
CA GLY A 94 6.33 -8.95 1.35
C GLY A 94 6.20 -9.20 -0.15
N MET A 95 5.23 -10.00 -0.55
CA MET A 95 4.81 -10.09 -1.96
C MET A 95 3.88 -8.92 -2.27
N VAL A 96 4.04 -8.32 -3.45
CA VAL A 96 3.30 -7.15 -3.91
C VAL A 96 2.60 -7.41 -5.25
N SER A 97 1.52 -6.67 -5.54
CA SER A 97 0.83 -6.72 -6.84
C SER A 97 1.77 -6.30 -7.98
N PRO A 98 1.58 -6.82 -9.23
CA PRO A 98 0.51 -7.76 -9.61
C PRO A 98 0.79 -9.23 -9.25
N GLN A 99 2.03 -9.60 -8.90
CA GLN A 99 2.42 -10.99 -8.60
C GLN A 99 1.68 -11.56 -7.39
N ALA A 100 1.30 -10.71 -6.44
CA ALA A 100 0.54 -11.11 -5.28
C ALA A 100 -0.85 -11.62 -5.65
N ASP A 101 -1.52 -10.95 -6.59
CA ASP A 101 -2.87 -11.29 -7.02
C ASP A 101 -2.92 -12.52 -7.94
N TYR A 102 -1.80 -12.76 -8.65
CA TYR A 102 -1.64 -13.96 -9.46
C TYR A 102 -1.27 -15.22 -8.66
N ARG A 103 -0.85 -15.07 -7.40
CA ARG A 103 -0.40 -16.16 -6.53
C ARG A 103 -0.94 -16.02 -5.10
N PRO A 104 -2.26 -16.00 -4.90
CA PRO A 104 -2.90 -15.68 -3.62
C PRO A 104 -2.41 -16.56 -2.47
N LYS A 105 -2.30 -17.88 -2.64
CA LYS A 105 -1.81 -18.82 -1.60
C LYS A 105 -0.37 -18.51 -1.17
N ALA A 106 0.51 -18.21 -2.13
CA ALA A 106 1.90 -17.85 -1.83
C ALA A 106 1.99 -16.48 -1.17
N THR A 107 1.15 -15.55 -1.57
CA THR A 107 1.06 -14.20 -1.02
C THR A 107 0.61 -14.23 0.43
N ARG A 108 -0.48 -14.93 0.71
CA ARG A 108 -0.96 -15.12 2.07
C ARG A 108 0.12 -15.74 2.95
N ARG A 109 0.69 -16.87 2.54
CA ARG A 109 1.75 -17.54 3.29
C ARG A 109 2.93 -16.59 3.57
N THR A 110 3.39 -15.84 2.56
CA THR A 110 4.54 -14.95 2.73
C THR A 110 4.20 -13.75 3.62
N ASN A 111 3.13 -13.03 3.33
CA ASN A 111 2.84 -11.75 3.99
C ASN A 111 2.36 -11.95 5.43
N ILE A 112 1.52 -12.96 5.67
CA ILE A 112 0.99 -13.26 7.00
C ILE A 112 2.08 -13.88 7.88
N THR A 113 2.76 -14.94 7.40
CA THR A 113 3.81 -15.59 8.23
C THR A 113 4.98 -14.64 8.50
N ALA A 114 5.30 -13.72 7.56
CA ALA A 114 6.32 -12.71 7.83
C ALA A 114 5.91 -11.76 8.97
N ALA A 115 4.66 -11.28 8.98
CA ALA A 115 4.14 -10.44 10.06
C ALA A 115 4.12 -11.18 11.40
N GLU A 116 3.65 -12.42 11.42
CA GLU A 116 3.67 -13.29 12.62
C GLU A 116 5.08 -13.52 13.16
N ASN A 117 6.04 -13.82 12.28
CA ASN A 117 7.43 -14.03 12.66
C ASN A 117 8.09 -12.77 13.22
N VAL A 118 7.87 -11.61 12.58
CA VAL A 118 8.36 -10.31 13.07
C VAL A 118 7.77 -10.03 14.45
N THR A 119 6.46 -10.14 14.58
CA THR A 119 5.76 -9.94 15.86
C THR A 119 6.30 -10.84 16.95
N LYS A 120 6.38 -12.14 16.69
CA LYS A 120 6.89 -13.13 17.64
C LYS A 120 8.35 -12.85 18.02
N ALA A 121 9.20 -12.48 17.06
CA ALA A 121 10.60 -12.19 17.31
C ALA A 121 10.78 -10.91 18.14
N VAL A 122 9.96 -9.88 17.92
CA VAL A 122 9.97 -8.63 18.69
C VAL A 122 9.50 -8.88 20.13
N LEU A 123 8.40 -9.62 20.31
CA LEU A 123 7.86 -9.94 21.64
C LEU A 123 8.77 -10.89 22.45
N ALA A 124 9.65 -11.63 21.77
CA ALA A 124 10.65 -12.48 22.43
C ALA A 124 11.87 -11.69 22.95
N GLN A 125 12.00 -10.39 22.63
CA GLN A 125 13.08 -9.57 23.17
C GLN A 125 12.77 -9.15 24.62
N PRO A 126 13.81 -8.88 25.44
CA PRO A 126 13.62 -8.32 26.78
C PRO A 126 12.77 -7.06 26.74
N GLU A 127 11.90 -6.90 27.71
CA GLU A 127 10.88 -5.84 27.73
C GLU A 127 11.47 -4.41 27.71
N ASP A 128 12.62 -4.21 28.29
CA ASP A 128 13.39 -2.96 28.31
C ASP A 128 14.23 -2.74 27.04
N HIS A 129 14.34 -3.77 26.19
CA HIS A 129 15.12 -3.76 24.94
C HIS A 129 14.29 -4.18 23.73
N GLN A 130 12.96 -4.03 23.82
CA GLN A 130 12.06 -4.32 22.70
C GLN A 130 12.23 -3.27 21.60
N PRO A 131 12.57 -3.68 20.35
CA PRO A 131 12.73 -2.72 19.26
C PRO A 131 11.42 -2.04 18.89
N LYS A 132 11.50 -0.80 18.41
CA LYS A 132 10.40 -0.13 17.75
C LYS A 132 10.10 -0.81 16.41
N VAL A 133 8.83 -0.92 16.03
CA VAL A 133 8.43 -1.57 14.76
C VAL A 133 7.76 -0.57 13.84
N VAL A 134 8.28 -0.43 12.63
CA VAL A 134 7.63 0.30 11.55
C VAL A 134 7.14 -0.72 10.52
N TYR A 135 5.83 -0.83 10.40
CA TYR A 135 5.19 -1.68 9.40
C TYR A 135 4.81 -0.86 8.17
N ILE A 136 5.18 -1.34 6.99
CA ILE A 136 4.73 -0.74 5.73
C ILE A 136 3.47 -1.43 5.26
N GLY A 137 2.33 -0.78 5.50
CA GLY A 137 1.02 -1.12 4.98
C GLY A 137 0.86 -0.74 3.49
N SER A 138 -0.37 -0.60 3.03
CA SER A 138 -0.67 -0.22 1.64
C SER A 138 -2.00 0.51 1.52
N VAL A 139 -2.09 1.45 0.58
CA VAL A 139 -3.35 2.05 0.15
C VAL A 139 -4.37 1.00 -0.33
N ALA A 140 -3.91 -0.17 -0.78
CA ALA A 140 -4.76 -1.28 -1.19
C ALA A 140 -5.71 -1.78 -0.08
N GLN A 141 -5.40 -1.51 1.19
CA GLN A 141 -6.26 -1.81 2.33
C GLN A 141 -7.56 -0.98 2.34
N MET A 142 -7.52 0.20 1.69
CA MET A 142 -8.63 1.17 1.70
C MET A 142 -9.63 0.97 0.56
N GLY A 143 -9.29 0.14 -0.43
CA GLY A 143 -10.15 -0.28 -1.54
C GLY A 143 -10.61 0.82 -2.49
N ASP A 144 -11.75 0.58 -3.12
CA ASP A 144 -12.31 1.45 -4.15
C ASP A 144 -12.85 2.76 -3.56
N ARG A 145 -12.30 3.87 -4.02
CA ARG A 145 -12.63 5.23 -3.59
C ARG A 145 -12.95 6.09 -4.81
N ARG A 146 -14.08 5.85 -5.44
CA ARG A 146 -14.57 6.69 -6.55
C ARG A 146 -15.18 7.99 -6.03
N GLU A 147 -15.33 8.97 -6.91
CA GLU A 147 -16.12 10.16 -6.60
C GLU A 147 -17.54 9.81 -6.12
N PRO A 148 -18.05 10.52 -5.11
CA PRO A 148 -17.49 11.68 -4.42
C PRO A 148 -16.54 11.33 -3.25
N LEU A 149 -16.23 10.06 -3.02
CA LEU A 149 -15.50 9.57 -1.83
C LEU A 149 -14.00 9.33 -2.08
N HIS A 150 -13.44 9.93 -3.12
CA HIS A 150 -12.05 9.71 -3.53
C HIS A 150 -10.99 10.37 -2.62
N TRP A 151 -11.41 11.15 -1.65
CA TRP A 151 -10.58 11.59 -0.55
C TRP A 151 -10.72 10.65 0.65
N GLY A 152 -9.61 10.37 1.35
CA GLY A 152 -9.64 9.51 2.51
C GLY A 152 -8.53 9.78 3.51
N ARG A 153 -8.59 9.12 4.65
CA ARG A 153 -7.64 9.24 5.76
C ARG A 153 -7.46 7.90 6.47
N ALA A 154 -6.45 7.81 7.32
CA ALA A 154 -6.03 6.54 7.93
C ALA A 154 -7.14 5.81 8.71
N GLY A 155 -8.00 6.53 9.45
CA GLY A 155 -9.07 5.97 10.29
C GLY A 155 -10.34 5.54 9.54
N ASP A 156 -10.42 5.77 8.23
CA ASP A 156 -11.55 5.35 7.42
C ASP A 156 -11.69 3.82 7.36
N PRO A 157 -12.90 3.28 7.04
CA PRO A 157 -13.13 1.85 7.02
C PRO A 157 -12.17 1.10 6.10
N ILE A 158 -11.60 -0.01 6.57
CA ILE A 158 -10.90 -0.97 5.73
C ILE A 158 -11.90 -1.61 4.77
N CYS A 159 -11.66 -1.47 3.46
CA CYS A 159 -12.55 -1.96 2.40
C CYS A 159 -11.74 -2.47 1.21
N VAL A 160 -11.09 -3.62 1.37
CA VAL A 160 -10.25 -4.19 0.31
C VAL A 160 -11.07 -4.50 -0.94
N SER A 161 -10.56 -4.15 -2.12
CA SER A 161 -11.21 -4.45 -3.41
C SER A 161 -11.35 -5.95 -3.64
N ALA A 162 -12.42 -6.38 -4.30
CA ALA A 162 -12.61 -7.78 -4.66
C ALA A 162 -11.45 -8.28 -5.53
N TYR A 163 -10.97 -9.49 -5.28
CA TYR A 163 -9.78 -10.09 -5.92
C TYR A 163 -8.43 -9.44 -5.59
N ASP A 164 -8.39 -8.43 -4.74
CA ASP A 164 -7.13 -7.82 -4.27
C ASP A 164 -6.58 -8.61 -3.05
N HIS A 165 -5.99 -9.77 -3.34
CA HIS A 165 -5.34 -10.62 -2.32
C HIS A 165 -4.15 -9.93 -1.65
N TYR A 166 -3.50 -9.01 -2.35
CA TYR A 166 -2.45 -8.19 -1.76
C TYR A 166 -2.99 -7.29 -0.65
N GLY A 167 -3.99 -6.45 -0.98
CA GLY A 167 -4.62 -5.56 -0.02
C GLY A 167 -5.14 -6.30 1.21
N LEU A 168 -5.75 -7.46 0.99
CA LEU A 168 -6.28 -8.32 2.04
C LEU A 168 -5.18 -8.81 3.00
N THR A 169 -4.05 -9.30 2.48
CA THR A 169 -2.94 -9.75 3.32
C THR A 169 -2.26 -8.58 4.04
N LYS A 170 -2.22 -7.39 3.42
CA LYS A 170 -1.66 -6.19 4.06
C LYS A 170 -2.51 -5.71 5.23
N ALA A 171 -3.84 -5.74 5.10
CA ALA A 171 -4.75 -5.40 6.19
C ALA A 171 -4.63 -6.39 7.37
N GLN A 172 -4.53 -7.70 7.10
CA GLN A 172 -4.34 -8.70 8.16
C GLN A 172 -2.96 -8.58 8.82
N ALA A 173 -1.90 -8.38 8.05
CA ALA A 173 -0.55 -8.21 8.60
C ALA A 173 -0.45 -6.93 9.46
N GLU A 174 -1.13 -5.84 9.07
CA GLU A 174 -1.23 -4.63 9.88
C GLU A 174 -1.84 -4.96 11.25
N ARG A 175 -2.99 -5.63 11.27
CA ARG A 175 -3.65 -6.06 12.51
C ARG A 175 -2.73 -6.93 13.38
N ILE A 176 -2.07 -7.93 12.80
CA ILE A 176 -1.17 -8.83 13.51
C ILE A 176 -0.07 -8.04 14.25
N ILE A 177 0.50 -7.03 13.60
CA ILE A 177 1.61 -6.25 14.18
C ILE A 177 1.09 -5.23 15.19
N THR A 178 0.08 -4.43 14.81
CA THR A 178 -0.34 -3.27 15.60
C THR A 178 -1.22 -3.64 16.81
N ASP A 179 -1.78 -4.84 16.82
CA ASP A 179 -2.65 -5.36 17.89
C ASP A 179 -2.01 -6.51 18.70
N SER A 180 -0.69 -6.65 18.60
CA SER A 180 0.07 -7.77 19.20
C SER A 180 0.53 -7.56 20.64
N GLY A 181 0.45 -6.33 21.13
CA GLY A 181 1.09 -5.94 22.40
C GLY A 181 2.54 -5.44 22.27
N ILE A 182 3.06 -5.24 21.03
CA ILE A 182 4.31 -4.52 20.81
C ILE A 182 4.17 -3.11 21.36
N LYS A 183 5.11 -2.67 22.21
CA LYS A 183 5.01 -1.39 22.94
C LYS A 183 5.05 -0.16 22.04
N THR A 184 5.89 -0.19 21.01
CA THR A 184 6.13 0.97 20.15
C THR A 184 6.12 0.55 18.69
N TRP A 185 5.14 1.03 17.94
CA TRP A 185 4.99 0.71 16.53
C TRP A 185 4.46 1.90 15.73
N ALA A 186 4.59 1.86 14.42
CA ALA A 186 3.87 2.74 13.50
C ALA A 186 3.47 1.94 12.26
N SER A 187 2.25 2.12 11.76
CA SER A 187 1.81 1.58 10.48
C SER A 187 1.75 2.69 9.44
N LEU A 188 2.54 2.53 8.37
CA LEU A 188 2.68 3.50 7.29
C LEU A 188 2.14 2.86 6.01
N ARG A 189 0.96 3.30 5.54
CA ARG A 189 0.27 2.76 4.37
C ARG A 189 0.84 3.40 3.09
N GLN A 190 1.68 2.64 2.39
CA GLN A 190 2.33 3.09 1.17
C GLN A 190 1.32 3.19 0.03
N SER A 191 1.35 4.32 -0.65
CA SER A 191 0.67 4.55 -1.93
C SER A 191 1.39 3.89 -3.11
N GLY A 192 0.91 4.10 -4.34
CA GLY A 192 1.64 3.71 -5.54
C GLY A 192 3.01 4.39 -5.61
N ILE A 193 4.04 3.63 -5.92
CA ILE A 193 5.41 4.15 -5.99
C ILE A 193 5.77 4.49 -7.43
N LEU A 194 6.18 5.73 -7.67
CA LEU A 194 6.79 6.16 -8.91
C LEU A 194 8.28 5.85 -8.90
N TYR A 195 8.75 5.08 -9.89
CA TYR A 195 10.15 4.72 -10.07
C TYR A 195 10.42 4.40 -11.54
N PRO A 196 11.67 4.51 -12.03
CA PRO A 196 11.94 4.40 -13.47
C PRO A 196 11.44 3.11 -14.13
N ALA A 197 11.44 1.98 -13.40
CA ALA A 197 11.04 0.71 -14.00
C ALA A 197 9.52 0.62 -14.27
N ILE A 198 8.69 1.51 -13.71
CA ILE A 198 7.25 1.57 -14.04
C ILE A 198 7.03 1.89 -15.52
N LEU A 199 7.94 2.66 -16.13
CA LEU A 199 7.90 3.02 -17.56
C LEU A 199 8.11 1.83 -18.53
N LYS A 200 8.49 0.67 -18.03
CA LYS A 200 8.64 -0.58 -18.79
C LYS A 200 7.72 -1.70 -18.32
N ASN A 201 6.80 -1.39 -17.43
CA ASN A 201 5.89 -2.40 -16.89
C ASN A 201 4.73 -2.60 -17.87
N TYR A 202 4.71 -3.76 -18.52
CA TYR A 202 3.63 -4.19 -19.40
C TYR A 202 2.85 -5.27 -18.67
N ASP A 203 1.83 -4.84 -17.91
CA ASP A 203 0.97 -5.75 -17.18
C ASP A 203 -0.51 -5.34 -17.36
N PRO A 204 -1.43 -6.30 -17.59
CA PRO A 204 -2.86 -6.01 -17.74
C PRO A 204 -3.48 -5.25 -16.58
N ILE A 205 -2.86 -5.26 -15.39
CA ILE A 205 -3.33 -4.55 -14.20
C ILE A 205 -3.52 -3.03 -14.46
N MET A 206 -2.83 -2.46 -15.42
CA MET A 206 -3.06 -1.06 -15.80
C MET A 206 -4.51 -0.78 -16.23
N PHE A 207 -5.18 -1.76 -16.85
CA PHE A 207 -6.58 -1.65 -17.26
C PHE A 207 -7.56 -1.94 -16.13
N HIS A 208 -7.09 -2.46 -14.99
CA HIS A 208 -7.93 -2.62 -13.79
C HIS A 208 -8.15 -1.31 -13.04
N VAL A 209 -7.38 -0.28 -13.36
CA VAL A 209 -7.51 1.06 -12.76
C VAL A 209 -8.55 1.86 -13.55
N PRO A 210 -9.64 2.32 -12.92
CA PRO A 210 -10.62 3.19 -13.60
C PRO A 210 -9.96 4.46 -14.14
N ILE A 211 -10.39 4.94 -15.33
CA ILE A 211 -9.85 6.17 -15.93
C ILE A 211 -9.95 7.37 -14.98
N ARG A 212 -11.06 7.47 -14.25
CA ARG A 212 -11.30 8.50 -13.24
C ARG A 212 -10.85 8.09 -11.83
N GLY A 213 -10.29 6.89 -11.67
CA GLY A 213 -9.69 6.45 -10.41
C GLY A 213 -8.53 7.38 -10.02
N VAL A 214 -8.37 7.66 -8.73
CA VAL A 214 -7.35 8.59 -8.24
C VAL A 214 -6.33 7.88 -7.37
N LEU A 215 -5.12 8.43 -7.34
CA LEU A 215 -4.08 8.00 -6.41
C LEU A 215 -3.18 9.19 -6.05
N GLU A 216 -2.85 9.35 -4.77
CA GLU A 216 -1.76 10.22 -4.36
C GLU A 216 -0.47 9.40 -4.39
N TRP A 217 0.31 9.54 -5.44
CA TRP A 217 1.54 8.79 -5.65
C TRP A 217 2.65 9.21 -4.70
N ALA A 218 3.61 8.32 -4.47
CA ALA A 218 4.85 8.61 -3.76
C ALA A 218 6.06 8.34 -4.67
N THR A 219 7.08 9.20 -4.63
CA THR A 219 8.34 8.89 -5.32
C THR A 219 9.12 7.82 -4.56
N VAL A 220 9.91 7.02 -5.26
CA VAL A 220 10.75 6.01 -4.62
C VAL A 220 11.80 6.64 -3.69
N GLU A 221 12.27 7.82 -4.04
CA GLU A 221 13.24 8.58 -3.24
C GLU A 221 12.61 9.11 -1.93
N ASP A 222 11.37 9.61 -1.99
CA ASP A 222 10.64 10.04 -0.80
C ASP A 222 10.36 8.86 0.11
N SER A 223 9.90 7.73 -0.46
CA SER A 223 9.68 6.49 0.29
C SER A 223 10.97 5.96 0.93
N GLY A 224 12.11 6.13 0.26
CA GLY A 224 13.43 5.77 0.80
C GLY A 224 13.86 6.67 1.95
N ARG A 225 13.73 8.01 1.78
CA ARG A 225 14.04 8.97 2.86
C ARG A 225 13.17 8.77 4.08
N LEU A 226 11.89 8.48 3.89
CA LEU A 226 10.97 8.19 4.98
C LEU A 226 11.48 7.05 5.87
N LEU A 227 12.02 5.98 5.28
CA LEU A 227 12.57 4.85 6.03
C LEU A 227 13.81 5.23 6.85
N GLU A 228 14.61 6.19 6.40
CA GLU A 228 15.70 6.73 7.21
C GLU A 228 15.19 7.69 8.28
N ARG A 229 14.30 8.63 7.90
CA ARG A 229 13.78 9.67 8.80
C ARG A 229 13.07 9.10 10.02
N VAL A 230 12.31 8.03 9.86
CA VAL A 230 11.61 7.37 10.97
C VAL A 230 12.57 6.71 11.99
N CYS A 231 13.83 6.49 11.61
CA CYS A 231 14.85 5.91 12.49
C CYS A 231 15.58 6.96 13.34
N ARG A 232 15.32 8.23 13.13
CA ARG A 232 16.01 9.32 13.84
C ARG A 232 15.54 9.46 15.27
N PRO A 233 16.41 9.86 16.20
CA PRO A 233 16.06 10.04 17.60
C PRO A 233 15.07 11.21 17.84
N GLU A 234 14.99 12.16 16.91
CA GLU A 234 14.10 13.31 16.98
C GLU A 234 12.61 12.98 16.73
N VAL A 235 12.30 11.77 16.27
CA VAL A 235 10.90 11.35 16.06
C VAL A 235 10.15 11.35 17.39
N PRO A 236 9.13 12.22 17.55
CA PRO A 236 8.52 12.46 18.85
C PRO A 236 7.63 11.29 19.30
N ALA A 237 7.33 11.24 20.59
CA ALA A 237 6.59 10.12 21.18
C ALA A 237 5.17 9.97 20.60
N GLU A 238 4.50 11.06 20.31
CA GLU A 238 3.14 11.09 19.74
C GLU A 238 3.05 10.56 18.30
N PHE A 239 4.19 10.43 17.61
CA PHE A 239 4.24 9.76 16.32
C PHE A 239 3.91 8.26 16.42
N TRP A 240 4.36 7.63 17.51
CA TRP A 240 4.26 6.17 17.66
C TRP A 240 2.85 5.70 18.04
N ASN A 241 2.59 4.43 17.80
CA ASN A 241 1.31 3.75 18.03
C ASN A 241 0.17 4.37 17.21
N ASN A 242 0.46 4.72 15.96
CA ASN A 242 -0.44 5.42 15.08
C ASN A 242 -0.37 4.91 13.63
N TYR A 243 -1.33 5.33 12.80
CA TYR A 243 -1.46 4.97 11.40
C TYR A 243 -1.30 6.20 10.52
N TYR A 244 -0.60 6.05 9.40
CA TYR A 244 -0.31 7.14 8.46
C TYR A 244 -0.41 6.67 7.02
N ASN A 245 -0.72 7.60 6.12
CA ASN A 245 -0.67 7.41 4.68
C ASN A 245 0.61 8.03 4.10
N ILE A 246 1.28 7.32 3.19
CA ILE A 246 2.50 7.78 2.52
C ILE A 246 2.16 8.29 1.12
N GLY A 247 2.40 9.57 0.86
CA GLY A 247 2.29 10.22 -0.44
C GLY A 247 3.29 11.35 -0.59
N SER A 248 3.66 11.71 -1.81
CA SER A 248 4.60 12.80 -2.09
C SER A 248 3.94 14.20 -2.15
N GLY A 249 2.68 14.31 -1.69
CA GLY A 249 1.98 15.57 -1.55
C GLY A 249 1.07 15.92 -2.73
N ALA A 250 0.54 17.14 -2.70
CA ALA A 250 -0.56 17.58 -3.57
C ALA A 250 -0.26 17.45 -5.08
N GLU A 251 0.97 17.73 -5.51
CA GLU A 251 1.33 17.59 -6.94
C GLU A 251 1.30 16.15 -7.45
N TYR A 252 1.30 15.18 -6.55
CA TYR A 252 1.25 13.76 -6.89
C TYR A 252 -0.16 13.16 -6.76
N ARG A 253 -1.18 14.00 -6.53
CA ARG A 253 -2.60 13.65 -6.59
C ARG A 253 -3.05 13.63 -8.03
N LEU A 254 -3.06 12.46 -8.63
CA LEU A 254 -3.38 12.29 -10.05
C LEU A 254 -4.60 11.37 -10.20
N SER A 255 -5.43 11.68 -11.19
CA SER A 255 -6.32 10.68 -11.77
C SER A 255 -5.51 9.68 -12.61
N ASN A 256 -6.07 8.51 -12.89
CA ASN A 256 -5.41 7.58 -13.80
C ASN A 256 -5.22 8.15 -15.20
N TYR A 257 -6.17 8.96 -15.68
CA TYR A 257 -6.02 9.66 -16.97
C TYR A 257 -4.82 10.62 -16.96
N GLU A 258 -4.66 11.43 -15.92
CA GLU A 258 -3.52 12.35 -15.78
C GLU A 258 -2.20 11.59 -15.65
N PHE A 259 -2.19 10.51 -14.88
CA PHE A 259 -1.03 9.62 -14.76
C PHE A 259 -0.63 9.05 -16.12
N GLU A 260 -1.58 8.51 -16.90
CA GLU A 260 -1.32 7.98 -18.24
C GLU A 260 -0.82 9.06 -19.20
N CYS A 261 -1.38 10.27 -19.15
CA CYS A 261 -0.89 11.40 -19.94
C CYS A 261 0.57 11.72 -19.63
N LEU A 262 0.93 11.82 -18.35
CA LEU A 262 2.30 12.11 -17.91
C LEU A 262 3.27 10.99 -18.30
N LEU A 263 2.86 9.74 -18.10
CA LEU A 263 3.66 8.55 -18.40
C LEU A 263 3.93 8.44 -19.90
N LEU A 264 2.89 8.53 -20.71
CA LEU A 264 3.00 8.41 -22.17
C LEU A 264 3.79 9.56 -22.78
N ASP A 265 3.60 10.80 -22.29
CA ASP A 265 4.40 11.93 -22.76
C ASP A 265 5.88 11.77 -22.43
N ALA A 266 6.20 11.33 -21.20
CA ALA A 266 7.57 11.10 -20.75
C ALA A 266 8.32 10.06 -21.61
N ILE A 267 7.64 9.04 -22.12
CA ILE A 267 8.24 8.02 -23.00
C ILE A 267 8.02 8.31 -24.50
N GLY A 268 7.52 9.48 -24.85
CA GLY A 268 7.34 9.91 -26.24
C GLY A 268 6.25 9.16 -27.01
N CYS A 269 5.25 8.63 -26.30
CA CYS A 269 4.10 7.92 -26.87
C CYS A 269 2.95 8.88 -27.22
N PRO A 270 1.99 8.43 -28.06
CA PRO A 270 0.74 9.15 -28.31
C PRO A 270 -0.10 9.30 -27.04
N LYS A 271 -1.11 10.21 -27.08
CA LYS A 271 -2.06 10.39 -25.98
C LYS A 271 -2.93 9.14 -25.73
N PRO A 272 -3.48 8.97 -24.51
CA PRO A 272 -4.32 7.82 -24.16
C PRO A 272 -5.43 7.53 -25.18
N GLU A 273 -6.14 8.56 -25.64
CA GLU A 273 -7.28 8.44 -26.57
C GLU A 273 -6.89 7.85 -27.94
N GLN A 274 -5.63 7.94 -28.33
CA GLN A 274 -5.12 7.44 -29.60
C GLN A 274 -4.73 5.96 -29.54
N ILE A 275 -4.39 5.46 -28.35
CA ILE A 275 -3.80 4.13 -28.19
C ILE A 275 -4.62 3.17 -27.32
N PHE A 276 -5.59 3.68 -26.56
CA PHE A 276 -6.53 2.87 -25.79
C PHE A 276 -7.96 3.04 -26.31
N ASN A 277 -8.84 2.12 -26.00
CA ASN A 277 -10.27 2.38 -25.95
C ASN A 277 -10.69 2.60 -24.50
N ALA A 278 -11.63 3.52 -24.24
CA ALA A 278 -12.06 3.84 -22.88
C ALA A 278 -12.60 2.60 -22.13
N ASN A 279 -13.32 1.73 -22.84
CA ASN A 279 -13.87 0.49 -22.29
C ASN A 279 -12.85 -0.65 -22.05
N TRP A 280 -11.56 -0.42 -22.30
CA TRP A 280 -10.52 -1.35 -21.82
C TRP A 280 -10.25 -1.19 -20.34
N PHE A 281 -10.47 0.00 -19.79
CA PHE A 281 -10.34 0.30 -18.37
C PHE A 281 -11.60 -0.11 -17.62
N THR A 282 -11.42 -0.55 -16.40
CA THR A 282 -12.55 -0.84 -15.49
C THR A 282 -13.24 0.45 -15.05
N THR A 283 -14.40 0.32 -14.40
CA THR A 283 -15.15 1.46 -13.88
C THR A 283 -15.15 1.53 -12.36
N ARG A 284 -14.75 0.44 -11.70
CA ARG A 284 -14.77 0.31 -10.23
C ARG A 284 -13.81 -0.78 -9.73
N ASN A 285 -13.76 -0.98 -8.42
CA ASN A 285 -13.07 -2.07 -7.73
C ASN A 285 -11.54 -2.03 -7.84
N PHE A 286 -10.95 -0.83 -7.84
CA PHE A 286 -9.51 -0.66 -7.72
C PHE A 286 -9.20 0.33 -6.58
N HIS A 287 -8.18 0.01 -5.80
CA HIS A 287 -7.77 0.85 -4.68
C HIS A 287 -7.13 2.14 -5.16
N GLY A 288 -7.44 3.23 -4.50
CA GLY A 288 -6.82 4.51 -4.74
C GLY A 288 -7.59 5.65 -4.09
N MET A 289 -6.88 6.59 -3.52
CA MET A 289 -7.45 7.80 -2.93
C MET A 289 -6.41 8.91 -2.85
N TRP A 290 -6.88 10.13 -2.72
CA TRP A 290 -6.09 11.26 -2.25
C TRP A 290 -6.18 11.36 -0.74
N TYR A 291 -5.13 11.84 -0.10
CA TYR A 291 -5.05 11.87 1.36
C TYR A 291 -5.43 13.23 1.94
N ILE A 292 -6.44 13.23 2.82
CA ILE A 292 -6.81 14.38 3.64
C ILE A 292 -5.73 14.64 4.68
N ASP A 293 -5.18 13.55 5.22
CA ASP A 293 -4.19 13.53 6.31
C ASP A 293 -2.74 13.35 5.83
N GLY A 294 -2.49 13.47 4.52
CA GLY A 294 -1.18 13.17 3.92
C GLY A 294 -0.03 14.01 4.45
N ASP A 295 -0.30 15.23 4.92
CA ASP A 295 0.73 16.11 5.48
C ASP A 295 1.07 15.80 6.93
N LYS A 296 0.24 15.02 7.64
CA LYS A 296 0.53 14.62 9.03
C LYS A 296 1.86 13.88 9.16
N LEU A 297 2.13 12.95 8.23
CA LEU A 297 3.38 12.20 8.19
C LEU A 297 4.58 13.08 7.80
N GLU A 298 4.39 13.98 6.84
CA GLU A 298 5.42 14.96 6.42
C GLU A 298 5.80 15.89 7.54
N ASN A 299 4.83 16.36 8.33
CA ASN A 299 5.08 17.25 9.46
C ASN A 299 5.97 16.61 10.54
N TYR A 300 5.92 15.29 10.70
CA TYR A 300 6.80 14.57 11.63
C TYR A 300 8.18 14.26 11.04
N LEU A 301 8.21 13.85 9.77
CA LEU A 301 9.41 13.19 9.20
C LEU A 301 10.15 14.04 8.17
N HIS A 302 9.52 15.08 7.58
CA HIS A 302 10.12 15.95 6.55
C HIS A 302 10.83 15.14 5.44
N PHE A 303 10.12 14.16 4.86
CA PHE A 303 10.71 13.21 3.92
C PHE A 303 10.51 13.59 2.44
N ARG A 304 9.59 14.52 2.13
CA ARG A 304 9.28 14.91 0.76
C ARG A 304 10.37 15.81 0.17
N ALA A 305 10.76 15.55 -1.08
CA ALA A 305 11.66 16.43 -1.83
C ALA A 305 10.94 17.55 -2.58
N ASN A 306 9.62 17.47 -2.68
CA ASN A 306 8.78 18.44 -3.38
C ASN A 306 9.25 18.70 -4.83
N VAL A 307 9.68 17.64 -5.53
CA VAL A 307 10.03 17.70 -6.94
C VAL A 307 8.74 17.82 -7.76
N PRO A 308 8.63 18.80 -8.69
CA PRO A 308 7.45 18.90 -9.54
C PRO A 308 7.18 17.60 -10.31
N VAL A 309 5.92 17.15 -10.34
CA VAL A 309 5.56 15.83 -10.88
C VAL A 309 5.98 15.64 -12.34
N LYS A 310 5.82 16.67 -13.19
CA LYS A 310 6.27 16.64 -14.60
C LYS A 310 7.79 16.47 -14.71
N GLU A 311 8.55 17.17 -13.86
CA GLU A 311 9.99 17.04 -13.80
C GLU A 311 10.39 15.62 -13.37
N TYR A 312 9.66 15.04 -12.41
CA TYR A 312 9.91 13.69 -11.95
C TYR A 312 9.70 12.65 -13.05
N PHE A 313 8.61 12.72 -13.82
CA PHE A 313 8.39 11.85 -14.99
C PHE A 313 9.49 12.02 -16.04
N ALA A 314 9.92 13.24 -16.31
CA ALA A 314 11.03 13.51 -17.24
C ALA A 314 12.37 12.93 -16.74
N ARG A 315 12.62 12.93 -15.43
CA ARG A 315 13.79 12.25 -14.81
C ARG A 315 13.71 10.74 -14.96
N MET A 316 12.56 10.15 -14.69
CA MET A 316 12.35 8.70 -14.85
C MET A 316 12.65 8.25 -16.28
N ALA A 317 12.20 9.00 -17.30
CA ALA A 317 12.44 8.67 -18.70
C ALA A 317 13.93 8.70 -19.12
N LYS A 318 14.76 9.42 -18.38
CA LYS A 318 16.21 9.52 -18.59
C LYS A 318 17.02 8.51 -17.78
N ALA A 319 16.38 7.72 -16.94
CA ALA A 319 17.08 6.81 -16.01
C ALA A 319 17.97 5.81 -16.76
N PRO A 320 19.23 5.58 -16.28
CA PRO A 320 20.15 4.63 -16.89
C PRO A 320 19.62 3.20 -16.98
N SER A 321 18.75 2.83 -16.03
CA SER A 321 18.16 1.48 -15.92
C SER A 321 17.11 1.16 -16.97
N LEU A 322 16.67 2.15 -17.76
CA LEU A 322 15.68 1.92 -18.81
C LEU A 322 16.32 1.32 -20.08
N PRO A 323 15.60 0.45 -20.79
CA PRO A 323 16.01 -0.07 -22.08
C PRO A 323 16.32 1.04 -23.09
N ALA A 324 17.33 0.80 -23.94
CA ALA A 324 17.75 1.75 -24.97
C ALA A 324 16.59 2.17 -25.91
N GLY A 325 15.69 1.24 -26.23
CA GLY A 325 14.51 1.52 -27.08
C GLY A 325 13.54 2.51 -26.46
N ILE A 326 13.27 2.39 -25.14
CA ILE A 326 12.40 3.35 -24.41
C ILE A 326 13.09 4.74 -24.37
N LYS A 327 14.37 4.80 -24.04
CA LYS A 327 15.13 6.07 -24.04
C LYS A 327 15.17 6.72 -25.43
N PHE A 328 15.30 5.92 -26.48
CA PHE A 328 15.24 6.41 -27.85
C PHE A 328 13.86 6.94 -28.21
N ALA A 329 12.78 6.21 -27.87
CA ALA A 329 11.41 6.67 -28.11
C ALA A 329 11.13 7.95 -27.32
N ALA A 330 11.51 8.04 -26.05
CA ALA A 330 11.37 9.23 -25.22
C ALA A 330 12.09 10.46 -25.82
N LYS A 331 13.30 10.25 -26.38
CA LYS A 331 14.09 11.33 -26.98
C LYS A 331 13.55 11.79 -28.33
N THR A 332 13.11 10.85 -29.17
CA THR A 332 12.74 11.12 -30.58
C THR A 332 11.25 11.32 -30.78
N HIS A 333 10.41 10.93 -29.83
CA HIS A 333 8.96 10.87 -29.94
C HIS A 333 8.47 10.05 -31.14
N ILE A 334 9.27 9.11 -31.61
CA ILE A 334 8.97 8.34 -32.84
C ILE A 334 7.67 7.53 -32.72
N ALA A 335 7.31 7.08 -31.49
CA ALA A 335 6.08 6.34 -31.25
C ALA A 335 4.82 7.18 -31.58
N LYS A 336 4.90 8.52 -31.47
CA LYS A 336 3.79 9.43 -31.86
C LYS A 336 3.45 9.36 -33.35
N LEU A 337 4.39 8.89 -34.19
CA LEU A 337 4.15 8.69 -35.63
C LEU A 337 3.41 7.39 -35.96
N PHE A 338 3.37 6.45 -35.00
CA PHE A 338 2.80 5.11 -35.21
C PHE A 338 1.76 4.72 -34.15
N PRO A 339 0.72 5.56 -33.90
CA PRO A 339 -0.26 5.30 -32.84
C PRO A 339 -0.98 3.95 -33.02
N HIS A 340 -1.24 3.51 -34.25
CA HIS A 340 -1.88 2.24 -34.54
C HIS A 340 -1.04 1.03 -34.08
N CYS A 341 0.29 1.10 -34.22
CA CYS A 341 1.18 0.04 -33.74
C CYS A 341 1.16 -0.06 -32.20
N VAL A 342 1.22 1.11 -31.54
CA VAL A 342 1.12 1.17 -30.08
C VAL A 342 -0.24 0.65 -29.61
N LYS A 343 -1.33 1.08 -30.26
CA LYS A 343 -2.69 0.62 -29.95
C LYS A 343 -2.83 -0.91 -30.09
N LEU A 344 -2.22 -1.47 -31.14
CA LEU A 344 -2.24 -2.93 -31.34
C LEU A 344 -1.55 -3.66 -30.18
N ALA A 345 -0.38 -3.19 -29.72
CA ALA A 345 0.32 -3.76 -28.58
C ALA A 345 -0.54 -3.65 -27.30
N MET A 346 -1.16 -2.53 -27.03
CA MET A 346 -2.04 -2.31 -25.89
C MET A 346 -3.29 -3.20 -25.96
N ARG A 347 -3.84 -3.41 -27.16
CA ARG A 347 -4.96 -4.35 -27.39
C ARG A 347 -4.58 -5.79 -27.00
N PHE A 348 -3.37 -6.23 -27.34
CA PHE A 348 -2.90 -7.57 -26.91
C PHE A 348 -2.85 -7.66 -25.40
N MET A 349 -2.36 -6.61 -24.72
CA MET A 349 -2.32 -6.59 -23.27
C MET A 349 -3.73 -6.62 -22.64
N ALA A 350 -4.66 -5.80 -23.14
CA ALA A 350 -6.05 -5.80 -22.67
C ALA A 350 -6.76 -7.16 -22.88
N ASN A 351 -6.28 -7.97 -23.84
CA ASN A 351 -6.78 -9.32 -24.12
C ASN A 351 -5.90 -10.43 -23.53
N SER A 352 -4.97 -10.12 -22.62
CA SER A 352 -4.15 -11.14 -21.95
C SER A 352 -5.02 -12.19 -21.28
N LYS A 353 -4.65 -13.44 -21.47
CA LYS A 353 -5.41 -14.58 -20.92
C LYS A 353 -5.54 -14.41 -19.39
N GLU A 354 -6.74 -14.62 -18.88
CA GLU A 354 -7.14 -14.59 -17.46
C GLU A 354 -7.06 -13.20 -16.77
N HIS A 355 -6.13 -12.34 -17.15
CA HIS A 355 -5.89 -11.07 -16.47
C HIS A 355 -6.31 -9.84 -17.27
N GLY A 356 -6.50 -9.96 -18.58
CA GLY A 356 -6.93 -8.85 -19.43
C GLY A 356 -8.43 -8.58 -19.30
N THR A 357 -8.82 -7.31 -19.16
CA THR A 357 -10.23 -6.90 -19.03
C THR A 357 -11.06 -7.29 -20.25
N GLN A 358 -10.49 -7.18 -21.45
CA GLN A 358 -11.17 -7.56 -22.68
C GLN A 358 -11.26 -9.08 -22.85
N TRP A 359 -10.36 -9.83 -22.23
CA TRP A 359 -10.46 -11.27 -22.16
C TRP A 359 -11.67 -11.70 -21.33
N TRP A 360 -11.93 -11.02 -20.18
CA TRP A 360 -13.11 -11.29 -19.35
C TRP A 360 -14.41 -11.07 -20.11
N ILE A 361 -14.49 -9.95 -20.84
CA ILE A 361 -15.68 -9.60 -21.65
C ILE A 361 -15.89 -10.65 -22.75
N LYS A 362 -14.83 -10.96 -23.50
CA LYS A 362 -14.90 -11.93 -24.62
C LYS A 362 -15.34 -13.33 -24.18
N HIS A 363 -14.96 -13.76 -22.98
CA HIS A 363 -15.25 -15.09 -22.46
C HIS A 363 -16.41 -15.10 -21.44
N ASN A 364 -17.09 -13.97 -21.29
CA ASN A 364 -18.22 -13.79 -20.38
C ASN A 364 -17.91 -14.27 -18.95
N ILE A 365 -16.77 -13.80 -18.38
CA ILE A 365 -16.38 -14.14 -17.01
C ILE A 365 -17.19 -13.26 -16.05
N GLU A 366 -18.45 -13.66 -15.81
CA GLU A 366 -19.44 -12.90 -15.07
C GLU A 366 -18.94 -12.37 -13.71
N PRO A 367 -18.25 -13.17 -12.85
CA PRO A 367 -17.79 -12.65 -11.56
C PRO A 367 -16.78 -11.50 -11.70
N ARG A 368 -15.90 -11.54 -12.72
CA ARG A 368 -14.95 -10.47 -13.00
C ARG A 368 -15.65 -9.24 -13.59
N ILE A 369 -16.58 -9.45 -14.51
CA ILE A 369 -17.39 -8.37 -15.09
C ILE A 369 -18.18 -7.67 -13.98
N HIS A 370 -18.83 -8.43 -13.11
CA HIS A 370 -19.56 -7.88 -11.98
C HIS A 370 -18.64 -7.07 -11.03
N ALA A 371 -17.49 -7.63 -10.65
CA ALA A 371 -16.57 -6.95 -9.75
C ALA A 371 -16.03 -5.62 -10.31
N TYR A 372 -15.65 -5.60 -11.59
CA TYR A 372 -14.86 -4.50 -12.17
C TYR A 372 -15.66 -3.54 -13.05
N TYR A 373 -16.87 -3.92 -13.47
CA TYR A 373 -17.74 -3.07 -14.31
C TYR A 373 -19.17 -2.93 -13.76
N GLY A 374 -19.58 -3.75 -12.79
CA GLY A 374 -20.94 -3.83 -12.30
C GLY A 374 -21.79 -4.83 -13.08
N SER A 375 -21.93 -4.64 -14.38
CA SER A 375 -22.62 -5.54 -15.28
C SER A 375 -22.08 -5.45 -16.70
N LEU A 376 -22.50 -6.38 -17.57
CA LEU A 376 -22.19 -6.31 -19.00
C LEU A 376 -22.88 -5.13 -19.68
N GLU A 377 -24.04 -4.72 -19.18
CA GLU A 377 -24.79 -3.54 -19.64
C GLU A 377 -24.04 -2.26 -19.31
N GLU A 378 -23.53 -2.13 -18.10
CA GLU A 378 -22.69 -0.99 -17.70
C GLU A 378 -21.38 -0.94 -18.52
N TYR A 379 -20.74 -2.08 -18.76
CA TYR A 379 -19.59 -2.12 -19.67
C TYR A 379 -19.94 -1.60 -21.08
N LYS A 380 -21.09 -2.02 -21.66
CA LYS A 380 -21.51 -1.56 -22.99
C LYS A 380 -21.90 -0.10 -23.02
N ALA A 381 -22.30 0.47 -21.89
CA ALA A 381 -22.65 1.89 -21.74
C ALA A 381 -21.43 2.80 -21.61
N ILE A 382 -20.20 2.28 -21.46
CA ILE A 382 -18.99 3.09 -21.40
C ILE A 382 -18.84 3.86 -22.71
N PRO A 383 -18.82 5.21 -22.68
CA PRO A 383 -18.72 6.01 -23.89
C PRO A 383 -17.34 5.90 -24.56
N ASP A 384 -17.28 6.27 -25.82
CA ASP A 384 -16.00 6.49 -26.49
C ASP A 384 -15.30 7.73 -25.96
N TRP A 385 -14.02 7.92 -26.28
CA TRP A 385 -13.23 9.06 -25.82
C TRP A 385 -13.80 10.44 -26.16
N LYS A 386 -14.59 10.54 -27.22
CA LYS A 386 -15.20 11.82 -27.64
C LYS A 386 -16.26 12.27 -26.63
N HIS A 387 -16.89 11.34 -25.95
CA HIS A 387 -17.99 11.58 -25.02
C HIS A 387 -17.62 11.23 -23.57
N PHE A 388 -16.40 10.73 -23.34
CA PHE A 388 -15.92 10.37 -22.01
C PHE A 388 -15.45 11.62 -21.26
N ASP A 389 -16.08 11.88 -20.11
CA ASP A 389 -15.63 12.95 -19.22
C ASP A 389 -14.47 12.45 -18.35
N VAL A 390 -13.30 13.03 -18.55
CA VAL A 390 -12.08 12.71 -17.78
C VAL A 390 -11.84 13.67 -16.61
N SER A 391 -12.70 14.68 -16.42
CA SER A 391 -12.54 15.68 -15.37
C SER A 391 -12.85 15.09 -13.98
N HIS A 392 -12.20 15.64 -12.98
CA HIS A 392 -12.55 15.48 -11.58
C HIS A 392 -13.27 16.72 -11.08
N ASN A 393 -14.46 16.55 -10.51
CA ASN A 393 -15.34 17.66 -10.14
C ASN A 393 -15.20 18.09 -8.68
N SER A 394 -14.45 17.38 -7.83
CA SER A 394 -14.46 17.63 -6.40
C SER A 394 -13.06 17.92 -5.88
N GLU A 395 -12.77 19.17 -5.63
CA GLU A 395 -11.64 19.60 -4.81
C GLU A 395 -11.97 19.52 -3.29
N THR A 396 -13.25 19.40 -2.95
CA THR A 396 -13.71 19.41 -1.57
C THR A 396 -13.82 17.98 -1.04
N PRO A 397 -13.04 17.63 0.00
CA PRO A 397 -13.12 16.31 0.64
C PRO A 397 -14.50 16.05 1.27
N VAL A 398 -15.05 14.87 1.04
CA VAL A 398 -16.15 14.33 1.82
C VAL A 398 -15.57 13.58 3.01
N LEU A 399 -15.77 14.11 4.22
CA LEU A 399 -15.29 13.49 5.46
C LEU A 399 -16.29 12.43 5.93
N LEU A 400 -15.79 11.22 6.19
CA LEU A 400 -16.58 10.19 6.86
C LEU A 400 -16.62 10.46 8.36
N ASP A 401 -17.78 10.23 8.98
CA ASP A 401 -17.93 10.25 10.44
C ASP A 401 -17.30 8.97 11.02
N HIS A 402 -16.43 9.10 11.99
CA HIS A 402 -15.80 7.95 12.65
C HIS A 402 -16.59 7.46 13.89
N GLY A 403 -17.68 8.15 14.24
CA GLY A 403 -18.56 7.76 15.33
C GLY A 403 -18.04 8.05 16.73
N TYR A 404 -16.99 8.89 16.85
CA TYR A 404 -16.44 9.35 18.12
C TYR A 404 -15.89 10.77 17.98
N ASP A 405 -15.57 11.42 19.10
CA ASP A 405 -14.95 12.75 19.13
C ASP A 405 -13.43 12.63 18.82
N GLU A 406 -13.06 12.92 17.57
CA GLU A 406 -11.68 12.80 17.07
C GLU A 406 -10.72 13.85 17.64
N SER A 407 -11.22 14.85 18.40
CA SER A 407 -10.35 15.78 19.13
C SER A 407 -9.75 15.18 20.40
N LYS A 408 -10.28 14.04 20.86
CA LYS A 408 -9.81 13.33 22.06
C LYS A 408 -8.77 12.27 21.71
N ASP A 409 -7.83 12.06 22.61
CA ASP A 409 -6.99 10.86 22.57
C ASP A 409 -7.87 9.62 22.75
N VAL A 410 -7.76 8.66 21.84
CA VAL A 410 -8.56 7.44 21.86
C VAL A 410 -8.35 6.61 23.12
N ASP A 411 -7.19 6.71 23.76
CA ASP A 411 -6.90 6.02 25.00
C ASP A 411 -7.61 6.66 26.21
N SER A 412 -8.06 7.92 26.09
CA SER A 412 -8.82 8.63 27.11
C SER A 412 -10.34 8.44 27.02
N LEU A 413 -10.83 7.80 25.95
CA LEU A 413 -12.27 7.59 25.75
C LEU A 413 -12.87 6.67 26.82
N THR A 414 -14.03 7.07 27.35
CA THR A 414 -14.80 6.30 28.31
C THR A 414 -15.49 5.10 27.65
N ASP A 415 -15.87 4.10 28.43
CA ASP A 415 -16.63 2.94 27.95
C ASP A 415 -17.95 3.34 27.26
N ALA A 416 -18.59 4.42 27.71
CA ALA A 416 -19.80 4.95 27.07
C ALA A 416 -19.52 5.50 25.66
N GLU A 417 -18.40 6.22 25.48
CA GLU A 417 -17.97 6.73 24.17
C GLU A 417 -17.55 5.60 23.24
N LEU A 418 -16.80 4.62 23.77
CA LEU A 418 -16.42 3.42 23.01
C LEU A 418 -17.66 2.60 22.60
N ASN A 419 -18.66 2.50 23.46
CA ASN A 419 -19.90 1.81 23.10
C ASN A 419 -20.69 2.58 22.03
N LYS A 420 -20.67 3.91 22.04
CA LYS A 420 -21.25 4.73 20.96
C LYS A 420 -20.53 4.47 19.63
N ALA A 421 -19.20 4.46 19.63
CA ALA A 421 -18.41 4.16 18.44
C ALA A 421 -18.64 2.72 17.93
N ALA A 422 -18.81 1.76 18.84
CA ALA A 422 -19.15 0.37 18.49
C ALA A 422 -20.55 0.26 17.90
N ALA A 423 -21.54 0.95 18.46
CA ALA A 423 -22.91 0.99 17.95
C ALA A 423 -22.96 1.58 16.53
N PHE A 424 -22.14 2.59 16.25
CA PHE A 424 -21.99 3.16 14.91
C PHE A 424 -21.34 2.18 13.90
N ARG A 425 -20.67 1.14 14.39
CA ARG A 425 -20.15 0.01 13.59
C ARG A 425 -21.08 -1.22 13.62
N GLY A 426 -22.33 -1.02 14.05
CA GLY A 426 -23.34 -2.08 14.15
C GLY A 426 -23.09 -3.06 15.30
N GLY A 427 -22.29 -2.70 16.31
CA GLY A 427 -21.89 -3.60 17.37
C GLY A 427 -22.01 -3.02 18.78
N LYS A 428 -21.25 -3.61 19.71
CA LYS A 428 -21.20 -3.19 21.13
C LYS A 428 -19.75 -3.23 21.62
N TYR A 429 -19.45 -2.37 22.58
CA TYR A 429 -18.24 -2.46 23.40
C TYR A 429 -18.57 -3.18 24.72
N LEU A 430 -17.80 -4.19 25.07
CA LEU A 430 -18.06 -5.05 26.24
C LEU A 430 -17.09 -4.79 27.40
N GLY A 431 -16.25 -3.75 27.28
CA GLY A 431 -15.19 -3.46 28.25
C GLY A 431 -13.86 -4.20 27.95
N ASN A 432 -12.75 -3.72 28.54
CA ASN A 432 -11.42 -4.32 28.41
C ASN A 432 -11.02 -4.64 26.96
N ASP A 433 -11.19 -3.67 26.06
CA ASP A 433 -10.90 -3.81 24.62
C ASP A 433 -11.56 -5.03 23.94
N THR A 434 -12.74 -5.41 24.45
CA THR A 434 -13.57 -6.49 23.92
C THR A 434 -14.76 -5.88 23.17
N TRP A 435 -14.97 -6.33 21.96
CA TRP A 435 -16.00 -5.82 21.05
C TRP A 435 -16.90 -6.96 20.56
N GLN A 436 -18.13 -6.63 20.20
CA GLN A 436 -19.05 -7.55 19.55
C GLN A 436 -19.57 -6.91 18.27
N CYS A 437 -19.54 -7.61 17.15
CA CYS A 437 -20.10 -7.13 15.88
C CYS A 437 -21.59 -7.44 15.74
N ALA A 438 -22.22 -6.92 14.68
CA ALA A 438 -23.64 -7.15 14.35
C ALA A 438 -24.03 -8.62 14.16
N GLN A 439 -23.06 -9.50 13.86
CA GLN A 439 -23.28 -10.96 13.74
C GLN A 439 -23.11 -11.71 15.06
N GLY A 440 -22.79 -11.02 16.14
CA GLY A 440 -22.57 -11.63 17.45
C GLY A 440 -21.17 -12.14 17.70
N HIS A 441 -20.23 -12.01 16.74
CA HIS A 441 -18.84 -12.38 16.99
C HIS A 441 -18.24 -11.47 18.06
N THR A 442 -17.62 -12.08 19.07
CA THR A 442 -16.91 -11.35 20.13
C THR A 442 -15.42 -11.47 19.91
N PHE A 443 -14.72 -10.34 19.90
CA PHE A 443 -13.29 -10.29 19.59
C PHE A 443 -12.57 -9.25 20.46
N LYS A 444 -11.28 -9.44 20.69
CA LYS A 444 -10.41 -8.45 21.31
C LYS A 444 -9.72 -7.63 20.22
N ALA A 445 -9.65 -6.32 20.45
CA ALA A 445 -8.91 -5.40 19.62
C ALA A 445 -8.65 -4.11 20.39
N SER A 446 -7.45 -3.55 20.27
CA SER A 446 -7.14 -2.25 20.84
C SER A 446 -8.05 -1.17 20.24
N ARG A 447 -8.39 -0.16 21.04
CA ARG A 447 -9.16 0.99 20.55
C ARG A 447 -8.43 1.74 19.43
N ARG A 448 -7.10 1.74 19.43
CA ARG A 448 -6.27 2.30 18.34
C ARG A 448 -6.48 1.56 17.03
N LEU A 449 -6.50 0.24 17.02
CA LEU A 449 -6.80 -0.55 15.82
C LEU A 449 -8.20 -0.23 15.25
N ILE A 450 -9.19 -0.14 16.11
CA ILE A 450 -10.59 0.09 15.71
C ILE A 450 -10.81 1.54 15.24
N LEU A 451 -10.34 2.52 16.00
CA LEU A 451 -10.70 3.91 15.79
C LEU A 451 -9.70 4.65 14.88
N LEU A 452 -8.40 4.40 15.03
CA LEU A 452 -7.36 5.04 14.23
C LEU A 452 -6.97 4.23 13.00
N GLY A 453 -7.07 2.89 13.07
CA GLY A 453 -6.75 1.98 11.96
C GLY A 453 -7.92 1.69 11.03
N GLY A 454 -9.17 1.96 11.43
CA GLY A 454 -10.38 1.69 10.65
C GLY A 454 -10.74 0.21 10.54
N HIS A 455 -10.10 -0.66 11.34
CA HIS A 455 -10.42 -2.08 11.39
C HIS A 455 -11.71 -2.37 12.17
N TRP A 456 -12.30 -3.53 11.92
CA TRP A 456 -13.45 -4.04 12.66
C TRP A 456 -13.29 -5.54 12.92
N CYS A 457 -14.38 -6.29 13.00
CA CYS A 457 -14.43 -7.71 13.35
C CYS A 457 -13.54 -8.57 12.44
N PRO A 458 -12.58 -9.34 13.00
CA PRO A 458 -11.71 -10.20 12.19
C PRO A 458 -12.41 -11.43 11.61
N ASP A 459 -13.52 -11.88 12.25
CA ASP A 459 -14.29 -13.03 11.77
C ASP A 459 -15.22 -12.65 10.61
N CYS A 460 -15.65 -11.37 10.54
CA CYS A 460 -16.38 -10.84 9.38
C CYS A 460 -15.45 -10.48 8.23
N PHE A 461 -14.18 -10.20 8.50
CA PHE A 461 -13.15 -9.88 7.52
C PHE A 461 -12.17 -11.07 7.38
N PRO A 462 -11.97 -11.62 6.23
CA PRO A 462 -12.36 -11.23 4.88
C PRO A 462 -13.55 -12.01 4.33
N MET A 463 -14.57 -12.21 5.11
CA MET A 463 -15.73 -13.02 4.70
C MET A 463 -16.43 -12.41 3.51
N PRO A 464 -16.37 -13.08 2.59
CA PRO A 464 -15.68 -13.03 1.32
C PRO A 464 -16.16 -11.84 0.56
N TRP A 465 -15.48 -10.75 0.76
CA TRP A 465 -15.81 -9.48 0.14
C TRP A 465 -17.34 -9.16 0.10
N ALA A 466 -18.09 -9.66 1.11
CA ALA A 466 -19.53 -9.43 1.25
C ALA A 466 -19.80 -8.01 1.80
N TRP A 467 -19.20 -7.02 1.15
CA TRP A 467 -19.30 -5.62 1.54
C TRP A 467 -20.73 -5.07 1.42
N ASP A 468 -21.51 -5.56 0.46
CA ASP A 468 -22.93 -5.30 0.33
C ASP A 468 -23.72 -5.70 1.60
N ARG A 469 -23.36 -6.83 2.22
CA ARG A 469 -23.98 -7.30 3.48
C ARG A 469 -23.43 -6.55 4.68
N GLU A 470 -22.13 -6.21 4.68
CA GLU A 470 -21.53 -5.41 5.75
C GLU A 470 -22.15 -4.01 5.80
N ALA A 471 -22.33 -3.35 4.66
CA ALA A 471 -22.95 -2.04 4.58
C ALA A 471 -24.38 -2.00 5.16
N LYS A 472 -25.16 -3.09 5.01
CA LYS A 472 -26.53 -3.16 5.54
C LYS A 472 -26.61 -3.18 7.07
N ARG A 473 -25.52 -3.51 7.77
CA ARG A 473 -25.47 -3.69 9.23
C ARG A 473 -24.44 -2.84 9.96
N ASN A 474 -23.55 -2.20 9.23
CA ASN A 474 -22.46 -1.38 9.77
C ASN A 474 -22.54 0.04 9.18
N PRO A 475 -23.19 0.99 9.87
CA PRO A 475 -23.32 2.37 9.39
C PRO A 475 -22.00 3.07 9.08
N PHE A 476 -20.96 2.80 9.86
CA PHE A 476 -19.62 3.33 9.60
C PHE A 476 -19.09 2.89 8.24
N PHE A 477 -19.22 1.60 7.91
CA PHE A 477 -18.84 1.05 6.62
C PHE A 477 -19.78 1.51 5.49
N ALA A 478 -21.08 1.65 5.79
CA ALA A 478 -22.09 2.06 4.81
C ALA A 478 -21.82 3.43 4.20
N GLN A 479 -21.21 4.36 4.95
CA GLN A 479 -20.84 5.68 4.42
C GLN A 479 -19.88 5.59 3.23
N LEU A 480 -19.02 4.58 3.21
CA LEU A 480 -18.07 4.34 2.12
C LEU A 480 -18.72 3.55 0.97
N TRP A 481 -19.56 2.59 1.29
CA TRP A 481 -20.11 1.65 0.30
C TRP A 481 -21.38 2.16 -0.40
N ALA A 482 -22.37 2.59 0.37
CA ALA A 482 -23.70 2.89 -0.15
C ALA A 482 -23.74 3.99 -1.23
N PRO A 483 -22.94 5.06 -1.17
CA PRO A 483 -22.95 6.09 -2.23
C PRO A 483 -22.38 5.62 -3.57
N LEU A 484 -21.64 4.51 -3.59
CA LEU A 484 -20.92 4.00 -4.76
C LEU A 484 -21.56 2.76 -5.39
N HIS A 485 -22.59 2.18 -4.74
CA HIS A 485 -23.19 0.90 -5.12
C HIS A 485 -24.72 0.97 -5.10
N ASP A 486 -25.34 0.19 -5.98
CA ASP A 486 -26.79 0.04 -5.97
C ASP A 486 -27.25 -0.70 -4.70
N PRO A 487 -28.30 -0.24 -3.99
CA PRO A 487 -28.80 -0.91 -2.79
C PRO A 487 -29.27 -2.35 -3.00
N SER A 488 -29.64 -2.72 -4.23
CA SER A 488 -30.04 -4.07 -4.61
C SER A 488 -28.87 -4.97 -4.99
N GLU A 489 -27.65 -4.44 -5.03
CA GLU A 489 -26.46 -5.21 -5.41
C GLU A 489 -26.25 -6.40 -4.47
N ASP A 490 -26.09 -7.59 -5.05
CA ASP A 490 -25.72 -8.81 -4.34
C ASP A 490 -24.40 -9.33 -4.92
N ASN A 491 -23.34 -9.25 -4.12
CA ASN A 491 -21.99 -9.58 -4.57
C ASN A 491 -21.80 -11.08 -4.62
N VAL A 492 -21.79 -11.62 -5.82
CA VAL A 492 -21.49 -13.03 -6.11
C VAL A 492 -20.22 -13.10 -6.93
N TYR A 493 -19.19 -13.72 -6.36
CA TYR A 493 -17.89 -13.87 -6.99
C TYR A 493 -17.57 -15.33 -7.27
N GLY A 494 -16.60 -15.58 -8.16
CA GLY A 494 -16.11 -16.93 -8.43
C GLY A 494 -15.36 -17.53 -7.24
N PRO A 495 -15.25 -18.87 -7.16
CA PRO A 495 -14.60 -19.56 -6.05
C PRO A 495 -13.12 -19.20 -5.88
N GLU A 496 -12.47 -18.75 -6.94
CA GLU A 496 -11.06 -18.31 -6.91
C GLU A 496 -10.80 -17.10 -6.01
N ILE A 497 -11.85 -16.34 -5.64
CA ILE A 497 -11.72 -15.24 -4.69
C ILE A 497 -11.30 -15.71 -3.29
N PHE A 498 -11.55 -16.99 -2.99
CA PHE A 498 -11.20 -17.62 -1.71
C PHE A 498 -9.83 -18.31 -1.74
N ASP A 499 -9.14 -18.31 -2.87
CA ASP A 499 -7.85 -18.97 -3.01
C ASP A 499 -6.85 -18.49 -1.95
N GLY A 500 -6.36 -19.43 -1.14
CA GLY A 500 -5.47 -19.16 -0.01
C GLY A 500 -6.18 -18.73 1.30
N TRP A 501 -7.52 -18.73 1.33
CA TRP A 501 -8.34 -18.36 2.49
C TRP A 501 -9.18 -19.54 3.01
N GLU A 502 -8.99 -20.71 2.46
CA GLU A 502 -9.60 -21.96 2.95
C GLU A 502 -9.16 -22.18 4.41
N LYS A 503 -10.10 -22.48 5.29
CA LYS A 503 -9.87 -22.80 6.71
C LYS A 503 -9.24 -24.18 6.87
#